data_d5620574faa6b8758ffddbb96532c633
#
_entry.id   d5620574faa6b8758ffddbb96532c633
#
_cell.length_a   1.000
_cell.length_b   1.000
_cell.length_c   1.000
_cell.angle_alpha   90.00
_cell.angle_beta   90.00
_cell.angle_gamma   90.00
#
_symmetry.space_group_name_H-M   'P 1'
#
loop_
_entity.id
_entity.type
_entity.pdbx_description
1 polymer ?
#
loop_
_entity_poly.entity_id
_entity_poly.type
_entity_poly.pdbx_seq_one_letter_code
_entity_poly.pdbx_strand_id
1 'polypeptide(L)'
;MDSQFDKGLATRKQVMGEDFVARAFGGATDFTAPIQQYITRNAWGDVWQRPGLDLKTRSLITVAMLIALGKQHELKGHVRGALNNGATPEE
;
A
#
# COMPACT_ATOMS: atom_id res chain seq x y z
N MET A 1 14.97 -15.53 7.30
CA MET A 1 13.90 -14.53 7.45
C MET A 1 14.11 -13.43 6.44
N ASP A 2 13.04 -13.01 5.80
CA ASP A 2 13.11 -11.95 4.80
C ASP A 2 12.76 -10.61 5.46
N SER A 3 13.78 -9.87 5.90
CA SER A 3 13.56 -8.61 6.61
C SER A 3 12.95 -7.53 5.73
N GLN A 4 13.20 -7.58 4.42
CA GLN A 4 12.58 -6.65 3.46
C GLN A 4 11.08 -6.90 3.37
N PHE A 5 10.66 -8.15 3.33
CA PHE A 5 9.25 -8.52 3.35
C PHE A 5 8.61 -8.09 4.68
N ASP A 6 9.27 -8.35 5.79
CA ASP A 6 8.71 -8.02 7.12
C ASP A 6 8.50 -6.52 7.29
N LYS A 7 9.46 -5.70 6.85
CA LYS A 7 9.32 -4.24 6.88
C LYS A 7 8.20 -3.78 5.95
N GLY A 8 8.12 -4.37 4.77
CA GLY A 8 7.07 -4.06 3.80
C GLY A 8 5.69 -4.40 4.35
N LEU A 9 5.56 -5.56 4.97
CA LEU A 9 4.29 -5.97 5.57
C LEU A 9 3.85 -5.00 6.67
N ALA A 10 4.78 -4.60 7.53
CA ALA A 10 4.47 -3.64 8.60
C ALA A 10 4.00 -2.30 8.04
N THR A 11 4.70 -1.77 7.04
CA THR A 11 4.33 -0.50 6.41
C THR A 11 3.01 -0.62 5.67
N ARG A 12 2.79 -1.72 4.93
CA ARG A 12 1.53 -1.95 4.22
C ARG A 12 0.35 -1.97 5.18
N LYS A 13 0.50 -2.62 6.33
CA LYS A 13 -0.54 -2.65 7.38
C LYS A 13 -0.78 -1.27 7.96
N GLN A 14 0.29 -0.51 8.19
CA GLN A 14 0.18 0.84 8.75
C GLN A 14 -0.60 1.76 7.81
N VAL A 15 -0.31 1.71 6.51
CA VAL A 15 -0.91 2.59 5.51
C VAL A 15 -2.31 2.11 5.13
N MET A 16 -2.43 0.85 4.74
CA MET A 16 -3.67 0.31 4.18
C MET A 16 -4.63 -0.25 5.22
N GLY A 17 -4.14 -0.49 6.43
CA GLY A 17 -4.93 -1.10 7.50
C GLY A 17 -4.76 -2.61 7.55
N GLU A 18 -4.82 -3.19 8.75
CA GLU A 18 -4.60 -4.61 8.95
C GLU A 18 -5.68 -5.46 8.27
N ASP A 19 -6.94 -5.02 8.31
CA ASP A 19 -8.05 -5.75 7.69
C ASP A 19 -7.88 -5.82 6.17
N PHE A 20 -7.46 -4.73 5.55
CA PHE A 20 -7.20 -4.69 4.10
C PHE A 20 -6.12 -5.72 3.74
N VAL A 21 -5.01 -5.72 4.48
CA VAL A 21 -3.90 -6.62 4.21
C VAL A 21 -4.31 -8.07 4.46
N ALA A 22 -5.06 -8.33 5.53
CA ALA A 22 -5.57 -9.68 5.81
C ALA A 22 -6.44 -10.19 4.67
N ARG A 23 -7.32 -9.35 4.12
CA ARG A 23 -8.15 -9.72 2.97
C ARG A 23 -7.32 -9.96 1.72
N ALA A 24 -6.29 -9.16 1.50
CA ALA A 24 -5.43 -9.33 0.33
C ALA A 24 -4.74 -10.70 0.34
N PHE A 25 -4.18 -11.10 1.49
CA PHE A 25 -3.53 -12.40 1.61
C PHE A 25 -4.53 -13.54 1.71
N GLY A 26 -5.62 -13.33 2.46
CA GLY A 26 -6.65 -14.36 2.64
C GLY A 26 -7.41 -14.69 1.36
N GLY A 27 -7.56 -13.71 0.47
CA GLY A 27 -8.21 -13.92 -0.83
C GLY A 27 -7.27 -14.40 -1.94
N ALA A 28 -5.97 -14.54 -1.64
CA ALA A 28 -5.01 -14.96 -2.64
C ALA A 28 -5.13 -16.46 -2.92
N THR A 29 -5.06 -16.81 -4.20
CA THR A 29 -4.98 -18.20 -4.65
C THR A 29 -3.53 -18.61 -4.79
N ASP A 30 -3.27 -19.89 -5.05
CA ASP A 30 -1.92 -20.37 -5.35
C ASP A 30 -1.31 -19.60 -6.53
N PHE A 31 -2.16 -19.21 -7.47
CA PHE A 31 -1.72 -18.44 -8.64
C PHE A 31 -1.38 -16.99 -8.28
N THR A 32 -2.17 -16.36 -7.40
CA THR A 32 -2.00 -14.92 -7.10
C THR A 32 -1.14 -14.65 -5.87
N ALA A 33 -0.89 -15.65 -5.02
CA ALA A 33 -0.08 -15.46 -3.82
C ALA A 33 1.32 -14.90 -4.11
N PRO A 34 2.05 -15.35 -5.14
CA PRO A 34 3.35 -14.78 -5.45
C PRO A 34 3.31 -13.28 -5.75
N ILE A 35 2.21 -12.79 -6.35
CA ILE A 35 2.05 -11.36 -6.62
C ILE A 35 1.91 -10.57 -5.31
N GLN A 36 1.13 -11.08 -4.35
CA GLN A 36 1.00 -10.41 -3.05
C GLN A 36 2.34 -10.36 -2.32
N GLN A 37 3.11 -11.42 -2.38
CA GLN A 37 4.45 -11.46 -1.80
C GLN A 37 5.39 -10.49 -2.50
N TYR A 38 5.35 -10.43 -3.82
CA TYR A 38 6.18 -9.53 -4.62
C TYR A 38 5.85 -8.06 -4.30
N ILE A 39 4.58 -7.71 -4.27
CA ILE A 39 4.13 -6.34 -3.97
C ILE A 39 4.56 -5.94 -2.56
N THR A 40 4.35 -6.81 -1.58
CA THR A 40 4.71 -6.52 -0.19
C THR A 40 6.22 -6.32 -0.06
N ARG A 41 7.00 -7.15 -0.71
CA ARG A 41 8.46 -7.10 -0.61
C ARG A 41 9.05 -5.92 -1.38
N ASN A 42 8.58 -5.67 -2.60
CA ASN A 42 9.25 -4.74 -3.50
C ASN A 42 8.63 -3.35 -3.52
N ALA A 43 7.30 -3.24 -3.44
CA ALA A 43 6.66 -1.94 -3.32
C ALA A 43 6.75 -1.45 -1.87
N TRP A 44 6.18 -2.20 -0.95
CA TRP A 44 6.10 -1.79 0.44
C TRP A 44 7.41 -1.95 1.21
N GLY A 45 8.21 -2.94 0.84
CA GLY A 45 9.49 -3.24 1.50
C GLY A 45 10.69 -2.54 0.90
N ASP A 46 10.55 -1.89 -0.25
CA ASP A 46 11.61 -1.13 -0.90
C ASP A 46 11.16 0.30 -1.18
N VAL A 47 10.25 0.49 -2.14
CA VAL A 47 9.86 1.84 -2.59
C VAL A 47 9.30 2.67 -1.44
N TRP A 48 8.40 2.11 -0.66
CA TRP A 48 7.77 2.81 0.45
C TRP A 48 8.66 2.95 1.68
N GLN A 49 9.85 2.34 1.67
CA GLN A 49 10.84 2.49 2.74
C GLN A 49 11.86 3.58 2.45
N ARG A 50 11.92 4.09 1.22
CA ARG A 50 12.96 5.04 0.83
C ARG A 50 12.73 6.40 1.48
N PRO A 51 13.81 7.08 1.90
CA PRO A 51 13.70 8.45 2.40
C PRO A 51 13.39 9.43 1.26
N GLY A 52 13.08 10.65 1.61
CA GLY A 52 12.85 11.72 0.63
C GLY A 52 11.40 12.15 0.52
N LEU A 53 10.47 11.20 0.61
CA LEU A 53 9.03 11.50 0.66
C LEU A 53 8.43 10.83 1.88
N ASP A 54 7.61 11.55 2.63
CA ASP A 54 6.90 10.96 3.75
C ASP A 54 5.72 10.10 3.27
N LEU A 55 5.13 9.35 4.18
CA LEU A 55 4.06 8.42 3.83
C LEU A 55 2.83 9.15 3.31
N LYS A 56 2.50 10.32 3.89
CA LYS A 56 1.35 11.11 3.44
C LYS A 56 1.53 11.55 1.99
N THR A 57 2.69 12.10 1.66
CA THR A 57 3.00 12.56 0.30
C THR A 57 2.95 11.41 -0.69
N ARG A 58 3.52 10.25 -0.34
CA ARG A 58 3.46 9.05 -1.19
C ARG A 58 2.01 8.63 -1.45
N SER A 59 1.17 8.66 -0.42
CA SER A 59 -0.25 8.33 -0.57
C SER A 59 -0.97 9.31 -1.49
N LEU A 60 -0.73 10.62 -1.34
CA LEU A 60 -1.36 11.62 -2.19
C LEU A 60 -0.95 11.49 -3.65
N ILE A 61 0.34 11.22 -3.90
CA ILE A 61 0.83 10.96 -5.27
C ILE A 61 0.16 9.72 -5.84
N THR A 62 0.06 8.66 -5.06
CA THR A 62 -0.58 7.41 -5.49
C THR A 62 -2.05 7.63 -5.83
N VAL A 63 -2.79 8.36 -4.99
CA VAL A 63 -4.18 8.72 -5.23
C VAL A 63 -4.32 9.50 -6.54
N ALA A 64 -3.47 10.50 -6.76
CA ALA A 64 -3.49 11.29 -7.99
C ALA A 64 -3.27 10.42 -9.24
N MET A 65 -2.30 9.52 -9.17
CA MET A 65 -2.02 8.61 -10.29
C MET A 65 -3.17 7.65 -10.56
N LEU A 66 -3.78 7.11 -9.51
CA LEU A 66 -4.90 6.18 -9.67
C LEU A 66 -6.14 6.87 -10.25
N ILE A 67 -6.38 8.13 -9.89
CA ILE A 67 -7.45 8.94 -10.50
C ILE A 67 -7.16 9.13 -11.97
N ALA A 68 -5.95 9.54 -12.31
CA ALA A 68 -5.56 9.79 -13.71
C ALA A 68 -5.65 8.53 -14.57
N LEU A 69 -5.33 7.37 -13.99
CA LEU A 69 -5.37 6.09 -14.70
C LEU A 69 -6.73 5.41 -14.66
N GLY A 70 -7.69 5.93 -13.90
CA GLY A 70 -9.02 5.35 -13.78
C GLY A 70 -9.08 4.05 -13.00
N LYS A 71 -8.15 3.82 -12.06
CA LYS A 71 -8.07 2.59 -11.28
C LYS A 71 -8.93 2.68 -10.02
N GLN A 72 -10.26 2.64 -10.18
CA GLN A 72 -11.20 2.88 -9.10
C GLN A 72 -11.11 1.88 -7.95
N HIS A 73 -10.83 0.62 -8.25
CA HIS A 73 -10.73 -0.41 -7.22
C HIS A 73 -9.57 -0.13 -6.27
N GLU A 74 -8.38 0.13 -6.82
CA GLU A 74 -7.18 0.45 -6.04
C GLU A 74 -7.31 1.81 -5.36
N LEU A 75 -8.01 2.74 -6.00
CA LEU A 75 -8.20 4.10 -5.47
C LEU A 75 -8.86 4.10 -4.10
N LYS A 76 -9.88 3.27 -3.90
CA LYS A 76 -10.60 3.20 -2.62
C LYS A 76 -9.66 2.90 -1.45
N GLY A 77 -8.78 1.92 -1.63
CA GLY A 77 -7.81 1.55 -0.60
C GLY A 77 -6.80 2.65 -0.34
N HIS A 78 -6.32 3.30 -1.39
CA HIS A 78 -5.30 4.34 -1.25
C HIS A 78 -5.84 5.67 -0.74
N VAL A 79 -7.11 5.99 -0.99
CA VAL A 79 -7.76 7.13 -0.32
C VAL A 79 -7.78 6.90 1.20
N ARG A 80 -8.18 5.70 1.62
CA ARG A 80 -8.13 5.34 3.04
C ARG A 80 -6.69 5.40 3.56
N GLY A 81 -5.73 4.91 2.78
CA GLY A 81 -4.31 4.96 3.14
C GLY A 81 -3.82 6.39 3.33
N ALA A 82 -4.23 7.31 2.46
CA ALA A 82 -3.86 8.71 2.60
C ALA A 82 -4.40 9.31 3.91
N LEU A 83 -5.65 9.00 4.25
CA LEU A 83 -6.24 9.46 5.51
C LEU A 83 -5.50 8.84 6.71
N ASN A 84 -5.13 7.56 6.64
CA ASN A 84 -4.34 6.90 7.68
C ASN A 84 -2.98 7.57 7.86
N ASN A 85 -2.41 8.11 6.80
CA ASN A 85 -1.12 8.79 6.84
C ASN A 85 -1.22 10.29 7.15
N GLY A 86 -2.39 10.76 7.56
CA GLY A 86 -2.57 12.13 8.04
C GLY A 86 -3.09 13.12 7.02
N ALA A 87 -3.46 12.70 5.83
CA ALA A 87 -4.12 13.60 4.88
C ALA A 87 -5.49 13.99 5.39
N THR A 88 -5.87 15.24 5.12
CA THR A 88 -7.20 15.71 5.47
C THR A 88 -8.16 15.50 4.30
N PRO A 89 -9.50 15.46 4.56
CA PRO A 89 -10.45 15.36 3.45
C PRO A 89 -10.33 16.50 2.43
N GLU A 90 -9.82 17.66 2.85
CA GLU A 90 -9.63 18.82 1.98
C GLU A 90 -8.42 18.69 1.07
N GLU A 91 -7.47 17.86 1.42
CA GLU A 91 -6.30 17.60 0.58
C GLU A 91 -6.63 16.56 -0.48
#